data_9ccc079a30d5ccdff62f2012c618d1cf
#
_entry.id   9ccc079a30d5ccdff62f2012c618d1cf
#
_cell.length_a   1.000
_cell.length_b   1.000
_cell.length_c   1.000
_cell.angle_alpha   90.00
_cell.angle_beta   90.00
_cell.angle_gamma   90.00
#
_symmetry.space_group_name_H-M   'P 1'
#
loop_
_entity.id
_entity.type
_entity.pdbx_description
1 polymer ?
#
loop_
_entity_poly.entity_id
_entity_poly.type
_entity_poly.pdbx_seq_one_letter_code
_entity_poly.pdbx_strand_id
1 'polypeptide(L)'
;MGPARDGIWREAGVVEEIPAAGLPVKWRVPVKGGYSGPAVADGRVYLTDYDRPVGPLANAPNDRTAIAGRERVCCFEAATGRLLWEHAYDCPYSISYAAGPRCTPTVAGGKVYSLGAEGNLFCLDAEGGRVLWQKDFKQDYSAPTPLWGFCGHPLVEGDLLICLVGGPGSVAVAFDKETGEERWRALSASESGYCPPTMIEHNGQRQLVIWDADNLNALEPATGRIIWSQPLKPMYGMAIMAPQVAETPAGLVLFASGIGRVGALFRLAADGSGPTVLWRGEPKTAVYCANSTPFIAGNTLYGCDCDTG
;
A
#
# COMPACT_ATOMS: atom_id res chain seq x y z
N MET A 1 -2.36 2.63 -8.90
CA MET A 1 -3.70 2.19 -8.43
C MET A 1 -4.80 3.17 -8.83
N GLY A 2 -4.48 4.39 -9.22
CA GLY A 2 -5.42 5.43 -9.60
C GLY A 2 -6.25 6.00 -8.44
N PRO A 3 -7.09 7.01 -8.69
CA PRO A 3 -7.87 7.68 -7.64
C PRO A 3 -8.85 6.76 -6.90
N ALA A 4 -9.42 5.78 -7.61
CA ALA A 4 -10.33 4.79 -7.02
C ALA A 4 -9.60 3.63 -6.31
N ARG A 5 -8.27 3.54 -6.42
CA ARG A 5 -7.41 2.49 -5.84
C ARG A 5 -7.79 1.05 -6.24
N ASP A 6 -8.49 0.89 -7.36
CA ASP A 6 -8.96 -0.39 -7.87
C ASP A 6 -8.10 -0.96 -9.02
N GLY A 7 -7.02 -0.27 -9.40
CA GLY A 7 -6.14 -0.70 -10.47
C GLY A 7 -6.73 -0.53 -11.88
N ILE A 8 -7.86 0.14 -12.01
CA ILE A 8 -8.52 0.36 -13.30
C ILE A 8 -8.13 1.72 -13.86
N TRP A 9 -7.62 1.72 -15.07
CA TRP A 9 -7.29 2.93 -15.80
C TRP A 9 -8.52 3.40 -16.60
N ARG A 10 -9.06 4.56 -16.22
CA ARG A 10 -10.30 5.11 -16.81
C ARG A 10 -10.05 6.31 -17.72
N GLU A 11 -8.80 6.60 -18.04
CA GLU A 11 -8.44 7.68 -18.92
C GLU A 11 -8.82 7.34 -20.38
N ALA A 12 -9.34 8.33 -21.11
CA ALA A 12 -9.64 8.22 -22.53
C ALA A 12 -8.45 8.71 -23.38
N GLY A 13 -8.39 8.28 -24.63
CA GLY A 13 -7.35 8.69 -25.58
C GLY A 13 -6.03 7.95 -25.42
N VAL A 14 -6.04 6.82 -24.74
CA VAL A 14 -4.91 5.88 -24.72
C VAL A 14 -4.73 5.30 -26.11
N VAL A 15 -3.49 5.19 -26.58
CA VAL A 15 -3.18 4.57 -27.86
C VAL A 15 -3.60 3.10 -27.86
N GLU A 16 -4.30 2.65 -28.91
CA GLU A 16 -4.71 1.26 -29.05
C GLU A 16 -3.51 0.35 -29.36
N GLU A 17 -2.52 0.88 -30.12
CA GLU A 17 -1.28 0.17 -30.43
C GLU A 17 -0.08 1.04 -30.09
N ILE A 18 0.90 0.44 -29.43
CA ILE A 18 2.20 1.10 -29.19
C ILE A 18 2.98 1.10 -30.51
N PRO A 19 3.38 2.27 -31.04
CA PRO A 19 4.20 2.33 -32.25
C PRO A 19 5.46 1.47 -32.13
N ALA A 20 5.94 0.91 -33.25
CA ALA A 20 7.15 0.09 -33.28
C ALA A 20 8.39 0.86 -32.73
N ALA A 21 8.41 2.19 -32.87
CA ALA A 21 9.45 3.06 -32.31
C ALA A 21 9.28 3.35 -30.81
N GLY A 22 8.24 2.79 -30.16
CA GLY A 22 7.85 3.08 -28.79
C GLY A 22 7.08 4.41 -28.64
N LEU A 23 6.70 4.72 -27.42
CA LEU A 23 6.08 6.00 -27.09
C LEU A 23 7.12 7.11 -26.98
N PRO A 24 6.81 8.35 -27.42
CA PRO A 24 7.75 9.45 -27.29
C PRO A 24 7.97 9.82 -25.82
N VAL A 25 9.24 9.90 -25.42
CA VAL A 25 9.62 10.34 -24.08
C VAL A 25 9.58 11.86 -24.03
N LYS A 26 8.69 12.44 -23.21
CA LYS A 26 8.60 13.90 -23.05
C LYS A 26 9.79 14.46 -22.26
N TRP A 27 10.15 13.78 -21.16
CA TRP A 27 11.28 14.14 -20.31
C TRP A 27 11.77 12.94 -19.52
N ARG A 28 12.97 13.05 -19.00
CA ARG A 28 13.58 12.08 -18.09
C ARG A 28 14.42 12.82 -17.06
N VAL A 29 14.23 12.49 -15.77
CA VAL A 29 15.01 13.07 -14.67
C VAL A 29 15.68 11.97 -13.87
N PRO A 30 16.91 12.19 -13.37
CA PRO A 30 17.55 11.25 -12.46
C PRO A 30 16.89 11.32 -11.09
N VAL A 31 16.66 10.14 -10.49
CA VAL A 31 16.21 9.98 -9.12
C VAL A 31 17.15 9.01 -8.38
N LYS A 32 17.04 8.92 -7.07
CA LYS A 32 17.82 7.99 -6.25
C LYS A 32 17.15 6.62 -6.19
N GLY A 33 17.64 5.70 -5.32
CA GLY A 33 17.09 4.38 -5.13
C GLY A 33 15.71 4.38 -4.50
N GLY A 34 14.88 3.38 -4.84
CA GLY A 34 13.55 3.21 -4.26
C GLY A 34 12.71 2.19 -5.01
N TYR A 35 11.61 1.80 -4.38
CA TYR A 35 10.63 0.87 -4.93
C TYR A 35 9.23 1.49 -5.06
N SER A 36 9.07 2.74 -4.61
CA SER A 36 7.79 3.43 -4.69
C SER A 36 7.43 3.79 -6.12
N GLY A 37 6.14 3.67 -6.46
CA GLY A 37 5.62 4.25 -7.69
C GLY A 37 5.45 5.76 -7.57
N PRO A 38 5.44 6.50 -8.71
CA PRO A 38 5.08 7.91 -8.69
C PRO A 38 3.57 8.10 -8.47
N ALA A 39 3.19 9.13 -7.71
CA ALA A 39 1.83 9.65 -7.66
C ALA A 39 1.72 10.88 -8.56
N VAL A 40 0.65 10.96 -9.36
CA VAL A 40 0.42 12.09 -10.26
C VAL A 40 -0.91 12.75 -9.88
N ALA A 41 -0.86 14.03 -9.56
CA ALA A 41 -2.02 14.82 -9.24
C ALA A 41 -1.77 16.32 -9.56
N ASP A 42 -2.78 17.01 -10.02
CA ASP A 42 -2.79 18.48 -10.20
C ASP A 42 -1.56 19.02 -10.96
N GLY A 43 -1.16 18.34 -12.05
CA GLY A 43 -0.02 18.72 -12.87
C GLY A 43 1.35 18.48 -12.23
N ARG A 44 1.43 17.69 -11.16
CA ARG A 44 2.64 17.37 -10.41
C ARG A 44 2.86 15.87 -10.33
N VAL A 45 4.12 15.46 -10.19
CA VAL A 45 4.56 14.09 -9.96
C VAL A 45 5.29 14.03 -8.63
N TYR A 46 4.82 13.19 -7.73
CA TYR A 46 5.41 12.99 -6.40
C TYR A 46 6.05 11.61 -6.35
N LEU A 47 7.29 11.55 -5.85
CA LEU A 47 8.07 10.34 -5.75
C LEU A 47 8.85 10.34 -4.44
N THR A 48 9.05 9.16 -3.86
CA THR A 48 9.97 8.97 -2.74
C THR A 48 11.20 8.18 -3.19
N ASP A 49 12.37 8.59 -2.72
CA ASP A 49 13.62 7.91 -2.98
C ASP A 49 14.60 7.98 -1.79
N TYR A 50 15.74 7.32 -1.90
CA TYR A 50 16.73 7.22 -0.84
C TYR A 50 18.13 7.63 -1.32
N ASP A 51 18.61 8.75 -0.79
CA ASP A 51 19.95 9.25 -1.02
C ASP A 51 20.91 8.63 0.01
N ARG A 52 21.76 7.74 -0.47
CA ARG A 52 22.73 6.99 0.33
C ARG A 52 24.14 7.15 -0.22
N PRO A 53 25.19 6.89 0.58
CA PRO A 53 26.56 6.82 0.09
C PRO A 53 26.69 5.88 -1.10
N VAL A 54 27.50 6.25 -2.08
CA VAL A 54 27.79 5.43 -3.26
C VAL A 54 28.54 4.18 -2.83
N GLY A 55 28.09 3.04 -3.32
CA GLY A 55 28.71 1.75 -3.04
C GLY A 55 27.75 0.58 -3.34
N PRO A 56 28.27 -0.66 -3.29
CA PRO A 56 27.44 -1.83 -3.50
C PRO A 56 26.36 -1.91 -2.42
N LEU A 57 25.17 -2.34 -2.82
CA LEU A 57 24.05 -2.60 -1.92
C LEU A 57 23.87 -4.12 -1.84
N ALA A 58 23.98 -4.68 -0.65
CA ALA A 58 23.60 -6.07 -0.42
C ALA A 58 22.08 -6.18 -0.48
N ASN A 59 21.56 -6.87 -1.49
CA ASN A 59 20.14 -7.21 -1.60
C ASN A 59 19.90 -8.62 -1.07
N ALA A 60 20.12 -8.80 0.23
CA ALA A 60 19.86 -10.07 0.88
C ALA A 60 18.35 -10.15 1.25
N PRO A 61 17.60 -11.14 0.73
CA PRO A 61 16.15 -11.16 0.87
C PRO A 61 15.65 -11.39 2.31
N ASN A 62 16.49 -11.99 3.16
CA ASN A 62 16.12 -12.39 4.51
C ASN A 62 16.97 -11.70 5.60
N ASP A 63 17.89 -10.83 5.20
CA ASP A 63 18.82 -10.19 6.13
C ASP A 63 18.56 -8.68 6.18
N ARG A 64 18.60 -8.12 7.38
CA ARG A 64 18.56 -6.68 7.54
C ARG A 64 19.90 -6.06 7.16
N THR A 65 19.87 -5.09 6.27
CA THR A 65 21.04 -4.28 5.91
C THR A 65 20.99 -2.96 6.66
N ALA A 66 22.00 -2.72 7.50
CA ALA A 66 22.19 -1.43 8.15
C ALA A 66 22.88 -0.47 7.18
N ILE A 67 22.25 0.65 6.86
CA ILE A 67 22.79 1.67 5.97
C ILE A 67 22.34 3.06 6.39
N ALA A 68 23.28 4.01 6.43
CA ALA A 68 22.97 5.42 6.63
C ALA A 68 22.53 6.06 5.31
N GLY A 69 21.60 6.99 5.39
CA GLY A 69 21.10 7.75 4.25
C GLY A 69 19.95 8.65 4.62
N ARG A 70 19.39 9.29 3.61
CA ARG A 70 18.28 10.22 3.73
C ARG A 70 17.14 9.78 2.82
N GLU A 71 15.95 9.64 3.36
CA GLU A 71 14.75 9.56 2.53
C GLU A 71 14.36 10.92 2.03
N ARG A 72 13.83 10.98 0.81
CA ARG A 72 13.35 12.19 0.20
C ARG A 72 11.96 12.01 -0.39
N VAL A 73 11.17 13.04 -0.27
CA VAL A 73 9.91 13.22 -1.02
C VAL A 73 10.17 14.32 -2.03
N CYS A 74 10.11 13.99 -3.31
CA CYS A 74 10.39 14.91 -4.41
C CYS A 74 9.09 15.21 -5.17
N CYS A 75 8.90 16.47 -5.54
CA CYS A 75 7.81 16.92 -6.39
C CYS A 75 8.36 17.52 -7.68
N PHE A 76 7.87 17.02 -8.80
CA PHE A 76 8.24 17.49 -10.13
C PHE A 76 7.03 18.06 -10.87
N GLU A 77 7.27 19.02 -11.74
CA GLU A 77 6.27 19.50 -12.68
C GLU A 77 6.00 18.42 -13.75
N ALA A 78 4.76 17.99 -13.89
CA ALA A 78 4.40 16.87 -14.76
C ALA A 78 4.64 17.16 -16.25
N ALA A 79 4.58 18.45 -16.67
CA ALA A 79 4.79 18.84 -18.05
C ALA A 79 6.27 18.78 -18.49
N THR A 80 7.21 19.08 -17.58
CA THR A 80 8.63 19.32 -17.93
C THR A 80 9.62 18.43 -17.20
N GLY A 81 9.22 17.80 -16.08
CA GLY A 81 10.11 17.08 -15.18
C GLY A 81 10.96 17.97 -14.27
N ARG A 82 10.73 19.31 -14.27
CA ARG A 82 11.46 20.24 -13.41
C ARG A 82 11.14 19.96 -11.94
N LEU A 83 12.17 19.82 -11.10
CA LEU A 83 12.01 19.71 -9.65
C LEU A 83 11.39 21.00 -9.11
N LEU A 84 10.28 20.89 -8.40
CA LEU A 84 9.57 21.99 -7.75
C LEU A 84 10.01 22.16 -6.30
N TRP A 85 10.03 21.05 -5.56
CA TRP A 85 10.49 21.03 -4.18
C TRP A 85 10.95 19.61 -3.78
N GLU A 86 11.68 19.56 -2.69
CA GLU A 86 12.18 18.35 -2.06
C GLU A 86 12.06 18.50 -0.53
N HIS A 87 11.53 17.45 0.14
CA HIS A 87 11.61 17.29 1.58
C HIS A 87 12.51 16.11 1.87
N ALA A 88 13.59 16.31 2.60
CA ALA A 88 14.57 15.26 2.90
C ALA A 88 14.87 15.20 4.40
N TYR A 89 15.02 13.97 4.93
CA TYR A 89 15.30 13.73 6.34
C TYR A 89 16.24 12.55 6.52
N ASP A 90 17.05 12.57 7.57
CA ASP A 90 17.93 11.46 7.89
C ASP A 90 17.12 10.24 8.31
N CYS A 91 17.39 9.11 7.67
CA CYS A 91 16.67 7.87 7.87
C CYS A 91 17.63 6.67 7.73
N PRO A 92 18.37 6.33 8.79
CA PRO A 92 19.21 5.13 8.75
C PRO A 92 18.32 3.88 8.68
N TYR A 93 18.58 3.04 7.69
CA TYR A 93 17.83 1.80 7.48
C TYR A 93 18.42 0.64 8.28
N SER A 94 17.52 -0.27 8.69
CA SER A 94 17.83 -1.62 9.11
C SER A 94 16.75 -2.57 8.58
N ILE A 95 16.73 -2.76 7.26
CA ILE A 95 15.71 -3.51 6.53
C ILE A 95 16.34 -4.36 5.43
N SER A 96 15.62 -5.37 4.97
CA SER A 96 15.97 -6.12 3.77
C SER A 96 15.68 -5.29 2.51
N TYR A 97 16.44 -5.51 1.43
CA TYR A 97 16.34 -4.73 0.19
C TYR A 97 16.39 -3.21 0.44
N ALA A 98 17.46 -2.76 1.07
CA ALA A 98 17.60 -1.41 1.60
C ALA A 98 17.85 -0.32 0.51
N ALA A 99 17.32 -0.49 -0.72
CA ALA A 99 17.53 0.46 -1.81
C ALA A 99 16.73 1.75 -1.66
N GLY A 100 15.63 1.73 -0.90
CA GLY A 100 14.82 2.93 -0.67
C GLY A 100 13.39 2.65 -0.23
N PRO A 101 12.54 3.68 -0.16
CA PRO A 101 11.15 3.57 0.30
C PRO A 101 10.27 2.78 -0.66
N ARG A 102 9.15 2.24 -0.14
CA ARG A 102 8.21 1.36 -0.84
C ARG A 102 6.86 2.02 -1.09
N CYS A 103 6.47 2.92 -0.19
CA CYS A 103 5.15 3.52 -0.26
C CYS A 103 5.06 4.58 -1.35
N THR A 104 4.11 4.41 -2.25
CA THR A 104 3.71 5.50 -3.15
C THR A 104 3.07 6.61 -2.32
N PRO A 105 3.44 7.89 -2.49
CA PRO A 105 2.78 8.99 -1.80
C PRO A 105 1.27 9.02 -2.09
N THR A 106 0.47 9.31 -1.08
CA THR A 106 -0.97 9.55 -1.25
C THR A 106 -1.21 11.05 -1.32
N VAL A 107 -1.87 11.51 -2.38
CA VAL A 107 -2.16 12.94 -2.61
C VAL A 107 -3.65 13.20 -2.51
N ALA A 108 -4.06 14.10 -1.63
CA ALA A 108 -5.45 14.48 -1.45
C ALA A 108 -5.58 15.85 -0.79
N GLY A 109 -6.54 16.66 -1.26
CA GLY A 109 -6.88 17.94 -0.63
C GLY A 109 -5.71 18.92 -0.49
N GLY A 110 -4.84 19.00 -1.49
CA GLY A 110 -3.65 19.85 -1.45
C GLY A 110 -2.54 19.38 -0.50
N LYS A 111 -2.57 18.11 -0.07
CA LYS A 111 -1.59 17.49 0.82
C LYS A 111 -0.98 16.24 0.22
N VAL A 112 0.25 15.96 0.62
CA VAL A 112 0.98 14.74 0.28
C VAL A 112 1.28 13.98 1.58
N TYR A 113 0.77 12.76 1.67
CA TYR A 113 1.04 11.85 2.78
C TYR A 113 2.08 10.83 2.34
N SER A 114 3.24 10.87 2.96
CA SER A 114 4.38 10.02 2.64
C SER A 114 4.76 9.17 3.85
N LEU A 115 4.86 7.86 3.64
CA LEU A 115 5.32 6.91 4.66
C LEU A 115 6.67 6.35 4.25
N GLY A 116 7.68 6.60 5.07
CA GLY A 116 9.04 6.07 4.92
C GLY A 116 9.17 4.62 5.32
N ALA A 117 10.23 3.97 4.84
CA ALA A 117 10.46 2.54 5.08
C ALA A 117 10.69 2.19 6.56
N GLU A 118 11.14 3.15 7.38
CA GLU A 118 11.36 2.99 8.81
C GLU A 118 10.19 3.51 9.68
N GLY A 119 9.05 3.90 9.06
CA GLY A 119 7.84 4.30 9.77
C GLY A 119 7.69 5.80 10.02
N ASN A 120 8.45 6.62 9.34
CA ASN A 120 8.31 8.08 9.38
C ASN A 120 7.15 8.50 8.47
N LEU A 121 6.05 8.95 9.05
CA LEU A 121 4.88 9.45 8.32
C LEU A 121 4.89 10.98 8.31
N PHE A 122 4.81 11.57 7.13
CA PHE A 122 4.71 13.00 6.93
C PHE A 122 3.43 13.40 6.20
N CYS A 123 2.82 14.48 6.63
CA CYS A 123 1.86 15.25 5.85
C CYS A 123 2.56 16.52 5.39
N LEU A 124 2.68 16.67 4.08
CA LEU A 124 3.34 17.80 3.45
C LEU A 124 2.33 18.65 2.68
N ASP A 125 2.55 19.95 2.66
CA ASP A 125 1.89 20.85 1.73
C ASP A 125 2.25 20.47 0.29
N ALA A 126 1.26 20.24 -0.57
CA ALA A 126 1.50 19.77 -1.93
C ALA A 126 2.14 20.83 -2.82
N GLU A 127 1.97 22.12 -2.50
CA GLU A 127 2.51 23.22 -3.30
C GLU A 127 3.99 23.46 -3.02
N GLY A 128 4.38 23.52 -1.75
CA GLY A 128 5.71 23.92 -1.31
C GLY A 128 6.52 22.85 -0.58
N GLY A 129 5.97 21.68 -0.27
CA GLY A 129 6.67 20.61 0.43
C GLY A 129 6.90 20.85 1.93
N ARG A 130 6.28 21.89 2.51
CA ARG A 130 6.38 22.19 3.93
C ARG A 130 5.70 21.12 4.77
N VAL A 131 6.36 20.65 5.84
CA VAL A 131 5.76 19.73 6.81
C VAL A 131 4.61 20.42 7.54
N LEU A 132 3.42 19.84 7.47
CA LEU A 132 2.24 20.25 8.21
C LEU A 132 2.15 19.54 9.54
N TRP A 133 2.35 18.22 9.54
CA TRP A 133 2.48 17.37 10.72
C TRP A 133 3.25 16.10 10.37
N GLN A 134 3.71 15.38 11.40
CA GLN A 134 4.46 14.13 11.24
C GLN A 134 4.19 13.15 12.39
N LYS A 135 4.48 11.86 12.16
CA LYS A 135 4.49 10.78 13.15
C LYS A 135 5.73 9.91 12.98
N ASP A 136 6.15 9.27 14.04
CA ASP A 136 7.15 8.22 14.03
C ASP A 136 6.52 6.95 14.62
N PHE A 137 6.27 5.94 13.78
CA PHE A 137 5.55 4.73 14.21
C PHE A 137 6.32 3.93 15.27
N LYS A 138 7.64 3.99 15.24
CA LYS A 138 8.48 3.32 16.25
C LYS A 138 8.37 4.00 17.62
N GLN A 139 8.42 5.32 17.64
CA GLN A 139 8.37 6.10 18.88
C GLN A 139 6.94 6.20 19.43
N ASP A 140 5.97 6.50 18.57
CA ASP A 140 4.60 6.80 18.98
C ASP A 140 3.79 5.53 19.30
N TYR A 141 4.12 4.38 18.66
CA TYR A 141 3.34 3.14 18.78
C TYR A 141 4.16 1.92 19.21
N SER A 142 5.45 2.08 19.46
CA SER A 142 6.37 0.94 19.68
C SER A 142 6.30 -0.09 18.53
N ALA A 143 6.03 0.38 17.33
CA ALA A 143 5.89 -0.48 16.16
C ALA A 143 7.27 -0.94 15.68
N PRO A 144 7.58 -2.24 15.67
CA PRO A 144 8.83 -2.72 15.10
C PRO A 144 8.83 -2.51 13.59
N THR A 145 9.94 -2.06 13.03
CA THR A 145 10.08 -2.00 11.58
C THR A 145 9.99 -3.42 11.00
N PRO A 146 9.04 -3.70 10.08
CA PRO A 146 8.95 -4.99 9.41
C PRO A 146 10.25 -5.33 8.67
N LEU A 147 10.50 -6.61 8.37
CA LEU A 147 11.75 -7.03 7.71
C LEU A 147 12.00 -6.29 6.39
N TRP A 148 10.96 -6.07 5.61
CA TRP A 148 11.02 -5.32 4.34
C TRP A 148 10.58 -3.86 4.45
N GLY A 149 10.57 -3.30 5.68
CA GLY A 149 10.14 -1.94 5.95
C GLY A 149 8.62 -1.75 5.86
N PHE A 150 8.15 -0.55 6.15
CA PHE A 150 6.75 -0.19 5.99
C PHE A 150 6.42 -0.02 4.50
N CYS A 151 5.44 -0.79 3.99
CA CYS A 151 5.06 -0.86 2.57
C CYS A 151 3.61 -0.43 2.31
N GLY A 152 2.72 -0.58 3.28
CA GLY A 152 1.31 -0.25 3.13
C GLY A 152 1.10 1.26 3.01
N HIS A 153 0.95 1.78 1.79
CA HIS A 153 0.76 3.22 1.60
C HIS A 153 -0.55 3.70 2.22
N PRO A 154 -0.55 4.91 2.82
CA PRO A 154 -1.70 5.46 3.54
C PRO A 154 -2.95 5.58 2.65
N LEU A 155 -4.13 5.43 3.26
CA LEU A 155 -5.44 5.61 2.63
C LEU A 155 -6.12 6.85 3.21
N VAL A 156 -6.55 7.77 2.34
CA VAL A 156 -7.45 8.85 2.73
C VAL A 156 -8.90 8.39 2.57
N GLU A 157 -9.67 8.46 3.64
CA GLU A 157 -11.10 8.15 3.66
C GLU A 157 -11.86 9.22 4.45
N GLY A 158 -12.63 10.05 3.75
CA GLY A 158 -13.27 11.20 4.36
C GLY A 158 -12.26 12.15 5.01
N ASP A 159 -12.37 12.33 6.32
CA ASP A 159 -11.44 13.15 7.11
C ASP A 159 -10.32 12.33 7.76
N LEU A 160 -10.24 11.04 7.45
CA LEU A 160 -9.26 10.14 8.03
C LEU A 160 -8.10 9.85 7.07
N LEU A 161 -6.91 9.71 7.65
CA LEU A 161 -5.75 9.08 7.04
C LEU A 161 -5.51 7.75 7.75
N ILE A 162 -5.72 6.65 7.06
CA ILE A 162 -5.62 5.29 7.62
C ILE A 162 -4.29 4.66 7.21
N CYS A 163 -3.55 4.16 8.19
CA CYS A 163 -2.22 3.59 8.02
C CYS A 163 -2.12 2.18 8.63
N LEU A 164 -1.30 1.33 8.01
CA LEU A 164 -0.74 0.17 8.70
C LEU A 164 0.45 0.65 9.53
N VAL A 165 0.34 0.49 10.84
CA VAL A 165 1.34 0.97 11.79
C VAL A 165 2.08 -0.19 12.44
N GLY A 166 1.36 -1.10 13.10
CA GLY A 166 1.95 -2.15 13.92
C GLY A 166 2.07 -1.74 15.39
N GLY A 167 2.66 -2.61 16.18
CA GLY A 167 2.69 -2.45 17.62
C GLY A 167 1.42 -2.99 18.31
N PRO A 168 1.44 -3.08 19.65
CA PRO A 168 0.32 -3.66 20.39
C PRO A 168 -0.97 -2.85 20.24
N GLY A 169 -2.03 -3.47 19.71
CA GLY A 169 -3.34 -2.84 19.55
C GLY A 169 -3.42 -1.77 18.47
N SER A 170 -2.38 -1.62 17.63
CA SER A 170 -2.24 -0.54 16.66
C SER A 170 -1.79 -1.00 15.27
N VAL A 171 -2.18 -2.20 14.86
CA VAL A 171 -1.90 -2.68 13.49
C VAL A 171 -2.49 -1.72 12.46
N ALA A 172 -3.71 -1.25 12.68
CA ALA A 172 -4.33 -0.18 11.91
C ALA A 172 -4.58 1.04 12.79
N VAL A 173 -4.22 2.22 12.29
CA VAL A 173 -4.45 3.50 12.98
C VAL A 173 -5.04 4.49 11.98
N ALA A 174 -6.07 5.20 12.41
CA ALA A 174 -6.61 6.35 11.67
C ALA A 174 -6.26 7.65 12.38
N PHE A 175 -5.73 8.56 11.61
CA PHE A 175 -5.44 9.92 12.01
C PHE A 175 -6.43 10.88 11.38
N ASP A 176 -6.68 12.00 12.02
CA ASP A 176 -7.23 13.15 11.34
C ASP A 176 -6.25 13.59 10.24
N LYS A 177 -6.71 13.63 9.01
CA LYS A 177 -5.85 13.92 7.86
C LYS A 177 -5.26 15.35 7.89
N GLU A 178 -5.95 16.30 8.57
CA GLU A 178 -5.52 17.70 8.64
C GLU A 178 -4.50 17.93 9.76
N THR A 179 -4.71 17.30 10.93
CA THR A 179 -3.93 17.58 12.15
C THR A 179 -2.94 16.50 12.53
N GLY A 180 -3.12 15.26 12.04
CA GLY A 180 -2.38 14.09 12.48
C GLY A 180 -2.81 13.56 13.86
N GLU A 181 -3.87 14.09 14.46
CA GLU A 181 -4.40 13.55 15.72
C GLU A 181 -4.97 12.15 15.50
N GLU A 182 -4.66 11.22 16.40
CA GLU A 182 -5.24 9.88 16.36
C GLU A 182 -6.74 9.93 16.62
N ARG A 183 -7.52 9.33 15.73
CA ARG A 183 -8.96 9.18 15.86
C ARG A 183 -9.35 7.83 16.44
N TRP A 184 -8.71 6.78 15.97
CA TRP A 184 -8.85 5.43 16.49
C TRP A 184 -7.63 4.56 16.15
N ARG A 185 -7.45 3.47 16.90
CA ARG A 185 -6.53 2.38 16.60
C ARG A 185 -7.21 1.03 16.79
N ALA A 186 -6.80 0.02 16.04
CA ALA A 186 -7.40 -1.31 16.07
C ALA A 186 -6.40 -2.39 15.68
N LEU A 187 -6.77 -3.61 15.99
CA LEU A 187 -6.11 -4.87 15.66
C LEU A 187 -4.78 -5.09 16.40
N SER A 188 -4.53 -6.37 16.65
CA SER A 188 -3.24 -6.90 17.10
C SER A 188 -2.91 -8.10 16.25
N ALA A 189 -1.68 -8.18 15.76
CA ALA A 189 -1.17 -9.29 14.97
C ALA A 189 0.31 -9.50 15.26
N SER A 190 0.87 -10.61 14.78
CA SER A 190 2.30 -10.91 14.91
C SER A 190 3.17 -9.89 14.16
N GLU A 191 2.66 -9.33 13.06
CA GLU A 191 3.25 -8.25 12.26
C GLU A 191 2.12 -7.47 11.57
N SER A 192 2.35 -6.21 11.20
CA SER A 192 1.32 -5.40 10.52
C SER A 192 0.97 -5.91 9.10
N GLY A 193 1.86 -6.67 8.49
CA GLY A 193 1.76 -7.01 7.07
C GLY A 193 2.23 -5.85 6.16
N TYR A 194 1.98 -5.98 4.87
CA TYR A 194 2.47 -5.07 3.82
C TYR A 194 1.37 -4.59 2.87
N CYS A 195 0.17 -5.17 3.02
CA CYS A 195 -1.00 -4.86 2.20
C CYS A 195 -1.51 -3.45 2.53
N PRO A 196 -1.69 -2.57 1.54
CA PRO A 196 -2.27 -1.25 1.82
C PRO A 196 -3.73 -1.39 2.30
N PRO A 197 -4.18 -0.52 3.22
CA PRO A 197 -5.59 -0.43 3.58
C PRO A 197 -6.47 -0.31 2.34
N THR A 198 -7.51 -1.12 2.24
CA THR A 198 -8.38 -1.20 1.06
C THR A 198 -9.83 -0.95 1.44
N MET A 199 -10.52 -0.06 0.72
CA MET A 199 -11.94 0.15 0.92
C MET A 199 -12.75 -0.74 -0.01
N ILE A 200 -13.78 -1.36 0.55
CA ILE A 200 -14.81 -2.06 -0.22
C ILE A 200 -16.19 -1.48 0.13
N GLU A 201 -17.14 -1.66 -0.77
CA GLU A 201 -18.54 -1.35 -0.51
C GLU A 201 -19.36 -2.63 -0.61
N HIS A 202 -20.18 -2.86 0.41
CA HIS A 202 -21.07 -4.01 0.47
C HIS A 202 -22.41 -3.61 1.07
N ASN A 203 -23.50 -3.82 0.33
CA ASN A 203 -24.88 -3.46 0.74
C ASN A 203 -25.02 -2.00 1.17
N GLY A 204 -24.37 -1.09 0.44
CA GLY A 204 -24.37 0.36 0.75
C GLY A 204 -23.56 0.73 2.00
N GLN A 205 -22.84 -0.22 2.59
CA GLN A 205 -21.92 0.03 3.70
C GLN A 205 -20.48 -0.03 3.23
N ARG A 206 -19.72 0.99 3.57
CA ARG A 206 -18.26 1.00 3.35
C ARG A 206 -17.57 0.21 4.45
N GLN A 207 -16.65 -0.66 4.06
CA GLN A 207 -15.85 -1.46 4.98
C GLN A 207 -14.37 -1.26 4.66
N LEU A 208 -13.56 -1.09 5.69
CA LEU A 208 -12.12 -1.00 5.59
C LEU A 208 -11.53 -2.42 5.73
N VAL A 209 -10.92 -2.91 4.68
CA VAL A 209 -10.23 -4.20 4.71
C VAL A 209 -8.77 -4.01 5.06
N ILE A 210 -8.33 -4.69 6.12
CA ILE A 210 -6.95 -4.77 6.59
C ILE A 210 -6.52 -6.23 6.58
N TRP A 211 -5.52 -6.53 5.76
CA TRP A 211 -4.88 -7.85 5.79
C TRP A 211 -3.54 -7.73 6.51
N ASP A 212 -3.51 -8.21 7.76
CA ASP A 212 -2.30 -8.29 8.56
C ASP A 212 -1.61 -9.66 8.41
N ALA A 213 -0.56 -9.90 9.17
CA ALA A 213 0.22 -11.14 9.10
C ALA A 213 -0.55 -12.41 9.51
N ASP A 214 -1.67 -12.27 10.20
CA ASP A 214 -2.43 -13.40 10.76
C ASP A 214 -3.83 -13.52 10.15
N ASN A 215 -4.49 -12.38 9.87
CA ASN A 215 -5.90 -12.32 9.52
C ASN A 215 -6.22 -11.32 8.39
N LEU A 216 -7.28 -11.62 7.67
CA LEU A 216 -7.99 -10.68 6.84
C LEU A 216 -9.17 -10.13 7.64
N ASN A 217 -9.19 -8.82 7.86
CA ASN A 217 -10.16 -8.15 8.72
C ASN A 217 -10.96 -7.13 7.93
N ALA A 218 -12.23 -6.95 8.28
CA ALA A 218 -12.99 -5.77 7.88
C ALA A 218 -13.38 -4.95 9.12
N LEU A 219 -13.20 -3.65 8.99
CA LEU A 219 -13.49 -2.69 10.05
C LEU A 219 -14.46 -1.63 9.56
N GLU A 220 -15.21 -1.07 10.49
CA GLU A 220 -15.96 0.16 10.29
C GLU A 220 -14.96 1.33 10.13
N PRO A 221 -14.92 2.01 8.98
CA PRO A 221 -13.89 3.02 8.71
C PRO A 221 -13.85 4.17 9.71
N ALA A 222 -15.02 4.58 10.23
CA ALA A 222 -15.13 5.72 11.12
C ALA A 222 -14.60 5.46 12.53
N THR A 223 -14.60 4.19 13.00
CA THR A 223 -14.35 3.85 14.40
C THR A 223 -13.25 2.81 14.61
N GLY A 224 -12.85 2.09 13.55
CA GLY A 224 -11.95 0.95 13.66
C GLY A 224 -12.59 -0.30 14.28
N ARG A 225 -13.90 -0.30 14.55
CA ARG A 225 -14.61 -1.47 15.10
C ARG A 225 -14.57 -2.62 14.10
N ILE A 226 -14.15 -3.79 14.56
CA ILE A 226 -14.12 -5.01 13.74
C ILE A 226 -15.53 -5.43 13.37
N ILE A 227 -15.81 -5.57 12.08
CA ILE A 227 -17.05 -6.13 11.53
C ILE A 227 -16.90 -7.65 11.44
N TRP A 228 -15.83 -8.13 10.84
CA TRP A 228 -15.47 -9.54 10.76
C TRP A 228 -13.96 -9.72 10.68
N SER A 229 -13.49 -10.92 11.01
CA SER A 229 -12.10 -11.34 10.88
C SER A 229 -12.04 -12.79 10.41
N GLN A 230 -11.14 -13.10 9.48
CA GLN A 230 -10.92 -14.43 8.92
C GLN A 230 -9.43 -14.78 8.96
N PRO A 231 -9.05 -15.92 9.52
CA PRO A 231 -7.66 -16.38 9.48
C PRO A 231 -7.20 -16.58 8.03
N LEU A 232 -6.16 -15.83 7.65
CA LEU A 232 -5.52 -15.92 6.34
C LEU A 232 -4.05 -15.53 6.50
N LYS A 233 -3.22 -16.49 6.92
CA LYS A 233 -1.85 -16.28 7.33
C LYS A 233 -0.87 -16.61 6.20
N PRO A 234 -0.31 -15.60 5.51
CA PRO A 234 0.73 -15.82 4.50
C PRO A 234 2.06 -16.19 5.16
N MET A 235 2.93 -16.86 4.41
CA MET A 235 4.28 -17.17 4.87
C MET A 235 5.04 -15.87 5.13
N TYR A 236 5.82 -15.84 6.21
CA TYR A 236 6.62 -14.68 6.66
C TYR A 236 5.80 -13.40 6.92
N GLY A 237 4.50 -13.50 7.23
CA GLY A 237 3.66 -12.33 7.41
C GLY A 237 3.45 -11.48 6.15
N MET A 238 3.78 -12.02 4.97
CA MET A 238 3.78 -11.29 3.69
C MET A 238 2.37 -11.17 3.09
N ALA A 239 1.46 -10.53 3.81
CA ALA A 239 0.21 -10.02 3.27
C ALA A 239 0.54 -8.78 2.43
N ILE A 240 0.57 -8.89 1.10
CA ILE A 240 1.07 -7.82 0.20
C ILE A 240 -0.01 -7.31 -0.73
N MET A 241 -0.69 -8.21 -1.46
CA MET A 241 -1.67 -7.81 -2.47
C MET A 241 -2.89 -7.14 -1.86
N ALA A 242 -3.41 -6.11 -2.51
CA ALA A 242 -4.70 -5.54 -2.15
C ALA A 242 -5.83 -6.54 -2.47
N PRO A 243 -6.68 -6.93 -1.49
CA PRO A 243 -7.81 -7.81 -1.75
C PRO A 243 -8.71 -7.26 -2.85
N GLN A 244 -9.17 -8.14 -3.74
CA GLN A 244 -10.02 -7.77 -4.86
C GLN A 244 -11.46 -8.19 -4.62
N VAL A 245 -12.40 -7.34 -4.97
CA VAL A 245 -13.83 -7.65 -4.90
C VAL A 245 -14.46 -7.63 -6.28
N ALA A 246 -15.47 -8.47 -6.48
CA ALA A 246 -16.27 -8.48 -7.68
C ALA A 246 -17.70 -8.97 -7.40
N GLU A 247 -18.67 -8.38 -8.09
CA GLU A 247 -20.02 -8.91 -8.15
C GLU A 247 -20.05 -10.14 -9.06
N THR A 248 -20.64 -11.20 -8.56
CA THR A 248 -20.81 -12.47 -9.28
C THR A 248 -22.25 -12.98 -9.11
N PRO A 249 -22.70 -13.98 -9.88
CA PRO A 249 -24.00 -14.62 -9.62
C PRO A 249 -24.12 -15.22 -8.21
N ALA A 250 -23.01 -15.48 -7.52
CA ALA A 250 -22.99 -15.96 -6.15
C ALA A 250 -23.05 -14.81 -5.10
N GLY A 251 -23.15 -13.55 -5.53
CA GLY A 251 -23.07 -12.35 -4.72
C GLY A 251 -21.69 -11.68 -4.77
N LEU A 252 -21.46 -10.72 -3.91
CA LEU A 252 -20.17 -10.05 -3.79
C LEU A 252 -19.13 -11.02 -3.23
N VAL A 253 -18.06 -11.21 -3.99
CA VAL A 253 -16.92 -12.04 -3.58
C VAL A 253 -15.69 -11.18 -3.30
N LEU A 254 -14.84 -11.66 -2.39
CA LEU A 254 -13.54 -11.07 -2.06
C LEU A 254 -12.46 -12.14 -2.24
N PHE A 255 -11.44 -11.83 -3.02
CA PHE A 255 -10.27 -12.66 -3.23
C PHE A 255 -9.04 -12.06 -2.57
N ALA A 256 -8.28 -12.89 -1.85
CA ALA A 256 -6.96 -12.56 -1.34
C ALA A 256 -6.02 -13.75 -1.51
N SER A 257 -4.77 -13.49 -1.90
CA SER A 257 -3.73 -14.52 -1.99
C SER A 257 -2.34 -13.94 -1.71
N GLY A 258 -1.41 -14.80 -1.31
CA GLY A 258 -0.06 -14.40 -0.92
C GLY A 258 0.93 -15.54 -0.93
N ILE A 259 2.15 -15.24 -0.50
CA ILE A 259 3.27 -16.18 -0.44
C ILE A 259 2.94 -17.33 0.52
N GLY A 260 3.46 -18.52 0.20
CA GLY A 260 3.22 -19.73 0.99
C GLY A 260 1.97 -20.49 0.57
N ARG A 261 1.50 -20.24 -0.66
CA ARG A 261 0.31 -20.88 -1.23
C ARG A 261 -0.95 -20.60 -0.42
N VAL A 262 -1.05 -19.38 0.05
CA VAL A 262 -2.21 -18.87 0.76
C VAL A 262 -3.10 -18.13 -0.23
N GLY A 263 -4.30 -18.63 -0.45
CA GLY A 263 -5.28 -18.02 -1.33
C GLY A 263 -6.68 -18.43 -0.93
N ALA A 264 -7.61 -17.48 -0.92
CA ALA A 264 -9.00 -17.75 -0.61
C ALA A 264 -9.94 -16.83 -1.38
N LEU A 265 -11.08 -17.38 -1.80
CA LEU A 265 -12.22 -16.65 -2.29
C LEU A 265 -13.32 -16.72 -1.23
N PHE A 266 -13.78 -15.58 -0.80
CA PHE A 266 -14.83 -15.43 0.18
C PHE A 266 -16.09 -14.87 -0.50
N ARG A 267 -17.26 -15.30 -0.08
CA ARG A 267 -18.52 -14.61 -0.34
C ARG A 267 -18.87 -13.75 0.87
N LEU A 268 -19.09 -12.48 0.66
CA LEU A 268 -19.53 -11.57 1.71
C LEU A 268 -21.02 -11.80 1.97
N ALA A 269 -21.40 -12.02 3.24
CA ALA A 269 -22.78 -12.27 3.62
C ALA A 269 -23.60 -10.98 3.53
N ALA A 270 -24.79 -11.06 2.91
CA ALA A 270 -25.67 -9.92 2.73
C ALA A 270 -26.15 -9.27 4.04
N ASP A 271 -26.16 -10.02 5.14
CA ASP A 271 -26.55 -9.56 6.48
C ASP A 271 -25.38 -8.96 7.29
N GLY A 272 -24.16 -8.92 6.71
CA GLY A 272 -22.96 -8.44 7.39
C GLY A 272 -22.37 -9.39 8.44
N SER A 273 -22.87 -10.62 8.55
CA SER A 273 -22.40 -11.61 9.55
C SER A 273 -20.96 -12.11 9.32
N GLY A 274 -20.32 -11.66 8.27
CA GLY A 274 -18.96 -12.01 7.88
C GLY A 274 -18.89 -12.88 6.63
N PRO A 275 -17.69 -13.15 6.11
CA PRO A 275 -17.52 -13.85 4.87
C PRO A 275 -17.61 -15.39 5.05
N THR A 276 -18.20 -16.07 4.08
CA THR A 276 -18.13 -17.52 3.93
C THR A 276 -17.03 -17.88 2.94
N VAL A 277 -16.17 -18.82 3.31
CA VAL A 277 -15.15 -19.35 2.40
C VAL A 277 -15.85 -20.16 1.30
N LEU A 278 -15.73 -19.70 0.06
CA LEU A 278 -16.19 -20.44 -1.11
C LEU A 278 -15.13 -21.43 -1.59
N TRP A 279 -13.87 -21.02 -1.47
CA TRP A 279 -12.77 -21.76 -1.99
C TRP A 279 -11.46 -21.36 -1.26
N ARG A 280 -10.61 -22.34 -1.02
CA ARG A 280 -9.22 -22.15 -0.63
C ARG A 280 -8.33 -22.79 -1.68
N GLY A 281 -7.27 -22.07 -2.08
CA GLY A 281 -6.35 -22.56 -3.08
C GLY A 281 -5.56 -23.77 -2.56
N GLU A 282 -5.39 -24.76 -3.45
CA GLU A 282 -4.46 -25.86 -3.29
C GLU A 282 -3.31 -25.71 -4.30
N PRO A 283 -2.14 -26.33 -4.05
CA PRO A 283 -1.05 -26.33 -5.02
C PRO A 283 -1.53 -26.68 -6.42
N LYS A 284 -1.20 -25.88 -7.44
CA LYS A 284 -1.57 -26.03 -8.86
C LYS A 284 -3.04 -25.76 -9.21
N THR A 285 -3.87 -25.30 -8.29
CA THR A 285 -5.29 -25.01 -8.55
C THR A 285 -5.68 -23.58 -8.24
N ALA A 286 -4.69 -22.72 -7.90
CA ALA A 286 -4.91 -21.34 -7.53
C ALA A 286 -3.83 -20.42 -8.14
N VAL A 287 -4.13 -19.13 -8.16
CA VAL A 287 -3.15 -18.07 -8.46
C VAL A 287 -2.66 -17.51 -7.13
N TYR A 288 -1.38 -17.63 -6.85
CA TYR A 288 -0.75 -17.13 -5.65
C TYR A 288 0.02 -15.85 -5.96
N CYS A 289 -0.66 -14.73 -5.87
CA CYS A 289 -0.05 -13.43 -6.15
C CYS A 289 0.83 -12.99 -4.98
N ALA A 290 2.13 -12.81 -5.22
CA ALA A 290 3.05 -12.28 -4.21
C ALA A 290 3.11 -10.75 -4.26
N ASN A 291 3.69 -10.21 -5.34
CA ASN A 291 3.95 -8.78 -5.49
C ASN A 291 3.06 -8.11 -6.56
N SER A 292 2.05 -8.82 -7.03
CA SER A 292 1.09 -8.31 -8.02
C SER A 292 -0.32 -8.39 -7.48
N THR A 293 -1.16 -7.43 -7.86
CA THR A 293 -2.58 -7.48 -7.56
C THR A 293 -3.32 -8.15 -8.71
N PRO A 294 -4.09 -9.21 -8.48
CA PRO A 294 -4.88 -9.86 -9.52
C PRO A 294 -6.07 -8.98 -9.94
N PHE A 295 -6.71 -9.35 -11.02
CA PHE A 295 -7.88 -8.68 -11.54
C PHE A 295 -9.02 -9.70 -11.73
N ILE A 296 -10.23 -9.35 -11.35
CA ILE A 296 -11.43 -10.17 -11.53
C ILE A 296 -12.29 -9.54 -12.61
N ALA A 297 -12.60 -10.32 -13.66
CA ALA A 297 -13.53 -9.94 -14.72
C ALA A 297 -14.62 -11.02 -14.87
N GLY A 298 -15.84 -10.67 -14.52
CA GLY A 298 -16.95 -11.64 -14.48
C GLY A 298 -16.64 -12.80 -13.52
N ASN A 299 -16.56 -14.01 -14.04
CA ASN A 299 -16.24 -15.23 -13.28
C ASN A 299 -14.78 -15.67 -13.41
N THR A 300 -13.92 -14.83 -13.97
CA THR A 300 -12.52 -15.18 -14.23
C THR A 300 -11.58 -14.30 -13.42
N LEU A 301 -10.63 -14.94 -12.74
CA LEU A 301 -9.53 -14.30 -12.04
C LEU A 301 -8.27 -14.35 -12.93
N TYR A 302 -7.64 -13.20 -13.12
CA TYR A 302 -6.37 -13.03 -13.83
C TYR A 302 -5.30 -12.56 -12.85
N GLY A 303 -4.13 -13.19 -12.87
CA GLY A 303 -3.01 -12.79 -12.01
C GLY A 303 -1.73 -13.52 -12.36
N CYS A 304 -0.61 -13.02 -11.84
CA CYS A 304 0.68 -13.68 -11.94
C CYS A 304 0.87 -14.59 -10.72
N ASP A 305 1.15 -15.85 -10.97
CA ASP A 305 1.45 -16.81 -9.92
C ASP A 305 2.93 -16.69 -9.51
N CYS A 306 3.22 -16.66 -8.21
CA CYS A 306 4.59 -16.49 -7.72
C CYS A 306 5.42 -17.78 -7.76
N ASP A 307 4.79 -18.94 -7.92
CA ASP A 307 5.45 -20.24 -7.96
C ASP A 307 5.77 -20.69 -9.40
N THR A 308 4.96 -20.26 -10.36
CA THR A 308 5.07 -20.74 -11.76
C THR A 308 5.44 -19.65 -12.77
N GLY A 309 5.34 -18.39 -12.39
CA GLY A 309 5.63 -17.22 -13.25
C GLY A 309 4.45 -16.78 -14.09
#